data_ce929488963e3604e8c133cd5c613ad8
#
_entry.id   ce929488963e3604e8c133cd5c613ad8
#
_cell.length_a   1.000
_cell.length_b   1.000
_cell.length_c   1.000
_cell.angle_alpha   90.00
_cell.angle_beta   90.00
_cell.angle_gamma   90.00
#
_symmetry.space_group_name_H-M   'P 1'
#
loop_
_entity.id
_entity.type
_entity.pdbx_description
1 polymer ?
#
loop_
_entity_poly.entity_id
_entity_poly.type
_entity_poly.pdbx_seq_one_letter_code
_entity_poly.pdbx_strand_id
1 'polypeptide(L)'
;MKVLIKGAGDLASGIACRLHHCGMDVVMTEIGIPTTVRRTVAFSPAIYEGIAEVEGIEGVRCDSLEEMVIAVAERKIPVLEDPECQLAMEWRPDVVVDAIIAKKNLGTTIRDAKIVIGVGPGFTAGADCHCVVETKRGHDLGRVLWKGSAVPNTGVPGMIGGYAKERIIRASGDGIFKGMCRIGDLVEKGQLVGMAGENPIYADRSLLMFQLLFCSYIMM
;
A
#
# COMPACT_ATOMS: atom_id res chain seq x y z
N MET A 1 5.02 11.37 -19.02
CA MET A 1 4.69 9.93 -19.12
C MET A 1 3.69 9.61 -18.02
N LYS A 2 2.57 9.01 -18.40
CA LYS A 2 1.45 8.69 -17.52
C LYS A 2 1.64 7.32 -16.85
N VAL A 3 1.65 7.28 -15.54
CA VAL A 3 1.83 6.03 -14.77
C VAL A 3 0.65 5.83 -13.83
N LEU A 4 -0.06 4.73 -13.99
CA LEU A 4 -1.06 4.25 -13.04
C LEU A 4 -0.42 3.25 -12.09
N ILE A 5 -0.56 3.48 -10.78
CA ILE A 5 -0.15 2.53 -9.75
C ILE A 5 -1.40 1.97 -9.08
N LYS A 6 -1.60 0.67 -9.16
CA LYS A 6 -2.64 -0.05 -8.43
C LYS A 6 -2.18 -0.27 -7.00
N GLY A 7 -2.97 0.21 -6.03
CA GLY A 7 -2.65 0.26 -4.61
C GLY A 7 -2.00 1.59 -4.20
N ALA A 8 -2.27 2.03 -2.97
CA ALA A 8 -1.70 3.24 -2.37
C ALA A 8 -1.07 2.96 -0.98
N GLY A 9 -0.73 1.70 -0.71
CA GLY A 9 0.03 1.30 0.48
C GLY A 9 1.48 1.80 0.45
N ASP A 10 2.25 1.50 1.49
CA ASP A 10 3.61 2.03 1.68
C ASP A 10 4.59 1.70 0.54
N LEU A 11 4.58 0.47 0.00
CA LEU A 11 5.43 0.12 -1.13
C LEU A 11 5.01 0.86 -2.41
N ALA A 12 3.72 0.92 -2.69
CA ALA A 12 3.16 1.65 -3.82
C ALA A 12 3.51 3.15 -3.72
N SER A 13 3.40 3.73 -2.52
CA SER A 13 3.72 5.13 -2.27
C SER A 13 5.20 5.44 -2.48
N GLY A 14 6.09 4.56 -2.02
CA GLY A 14 7.52 4.70 -2.28
C GLY A 14 7.86 4.68 -3.78
N ILE A 15 7.19 3.82 -4.56
CA ILE A 15 7.31 3.80 -6.02
C ILE A 15 6.77 5.10 -6.61
N ALA A 16 5.59 5.55 -6.16
CA ALA A 16 4.95 6.78 -6.62
C ALA A 16 5.85 8.01 -6.41
N CYS A 17 6.44 8.15 -5.22
CA CYS A 17 7.38 9.23 -4.91
C CYS A 17 8.58 9.23 -5.86
N ARG A 18 9.19 8.07 -6.13
CA ARG A 18 10.34 7.98 -7.05
C ARG A 18 9.97 8.39 -8.48
N LEU A 19 8.85 7.87 -8.99
CA LEU A 19 8.38 8.20 -10.35
C LEU A 19 7.97 9.67 -10.48
N HIS A 20 7.30 10.21 -9.47
CA HIS A 20 6.93 11.63 -9.40
C HIS A 20 8.17 12.53 -9.41
N HIS A 21 9.22 12.22 -8.62
CA HIS A 21 10.49 12.96 -8.65
C HIS A 21 11.21 12.87 -10.00
N CYS A 22 10.99 11.79 -10.77
CA CYS A 22 11.48 11.67 -12.15
C CYS A 22 10.64 12.49 -13.17
N GLY A 23 9.67 13.28 -12.71
CA GLY A 23 8.85 14.11 -13.57
C GLY A 23 7.70 13.40 -14.27
N MET A 24 7.37 12.18 -13.84
CA MET A 24 6.24 11.44 -14.39
C MET A 24 4.92 11.91 -13.76
N ASP A 25 3.84 11.78 -14.52
CA ASP A 25 2.48 11.98 -14.03
C ASP A 25 2.03 10.67 -13.40
N VAL A 26 1.79 10.67 -12.09
CA VAL A 26 1.46 9.48 -11.33
C VAL A 26 0.04 9.59 -10.79
N VAL A 27 -0.74 8.54 -10.96
CA VAL A 27 -2.09 8.36 -10.40
C VAL A 27 -2.10 7.04 -9.64
N MET A 28 -2.80 6.99 -8.52
CA MET A 28 -2.93 5.78 -7.70
C MET A 28 -4.39 5.40 -7.52
N THR A 29 -4.66 4.11 -7.43
CA THR A 29 -5.99 3.59 -7.06
C THR A 29 -5.92 2.82 -5.76
N GLU A 30 -7.02 2.81 -5.02
CA GLU A 30 -7.12 2.09 -3.75
C GLU A 30 -8.57 1.61 -3.53
N ILE A 31 -8.76 0.72 -2.58
CA ILE A 31 -10.08 0.31 -2.09
C ILE A 31 -10.68 1.37 -1.16
N GLY A 32 -12.01 1.39 -1.01
CA GLY A 32 -12.71 2.36 -0.14
C GLY A 32 -12.39 2.22 1.36
N ILE A 33 -11.88 1.04 1.78
CA ILE A 33 -11.45 0.78 3.16
C ILE A 33 -10.00 0.26 3.13
N PRO A 34 -9.00 1.15 2.95
CA PRO A 34 -7.59 0.78 2.97
C PRO A 34 -7.17 0.10 4.27
N THR A 35 -6.42 -0.99 4.15
CA THR A 35 -5.91 -1.76 5.30
C THR A 35 -4.43 -1.47 5.59
N THR A 36 -3.90 -0.36 5.09
CA THR A 36 -2.51 0.03 5.25
C THR A 36 -2.18 0.30 6.72
N VAL A 37 -1.19 -0.39 7.25
CA VAL A 37 -0.74 -0.26 8.64
C VAL A 37 0.39 0.75 8.84
N ARG A 38 1.19 1.03 7.80
CA ARG A 38 2.26 2.05 7.80
C ARG A 38 1.75 3.37 7.21
N ARG A 39 0.71 3.92 7.80
CA ARG A 39 -0.05 5.06 7.29
C ARG A 39 0.77 6.32 7.05
N THR A 40 1.75 6.60 7.89
CA THR A 40 2.59 7.80 7.82
C THR A 40 3.55 7.84 6.63
N VAL A 41 3.65 6.74 5.87
CA VAL A 41 4.49 6.62 4.68
C VAL A 41 3.69 6.04 3.51
N ALA A 42 2.39 6.30 3.48
CA ALA A 42 1.47 5.80 2.47
C ALA A 42 0.49 6.89 2.03
N PHE A 43 0.06 6.85 0.77
CA PHE A 43 -0.96 7.76 0.25
C PHE A 43 -2.39 7.25 0.47
N SER A 44 -2.59 5.97 0.82
CA SER A 44 -3.91 5.40 1.09
C SER A 44 -4.75 6.13 2.14
N PRO A 45 -4.19 6.81 3.17
CA PRO A 45 -4.99 7.66 4.08
C PRO A 45 -5.77 8.76 3.38
N ALA A 46 -5.37 9.21 2.18
CA ALA A 46 -6.13 10.20 1.42
C ALA A 46 -7.57 9.75 1.14
N ILE A 47 -7.84 8.45 1.04
CA ILE A 47 -9.20 7.89 0.88
C ILE A 47 -10.11 8.29 2.05
N TYR A 48 -9.58 8.35 3.28
CA TYR A 48 -10.33 8.71 4.49
C TYR A 48 -10.28 10.20 4.82
N GLU A 49 -9.10 10.81 4.63
CA GLU A 49 -8.77 12.14 5.13
C GLU A 49 -8.85 13.21 4.04
N GLY A 50 -9.02 12.79 2.76
CA GLY A 50 -8.99 13.66 1.59
C GLY A 50 -7.57 13.96 1.10
N ILE A 51 -6.61 14.04 2.01
CA ILE A 51 -5.21 14.38 1.72
C ILE A 51 -4.28 13.47 2.53
N ALA A 52 -3.15 13.10 1.94
CA ALA A 52 -2.03 12.45 2.63
C ALA A 52 -0.71 13.02 2.10
N GLU A 53 0.30 13.15 2.94
CA GLU A 53 1.62 13.63 2.53
C GLU A 53 2.67 12.55 2.77
N VAL A 54 3.50 12.30 1.76
CA VAL A 54 4.64 11.38 1.83
C VAL A 54 5.85 12.02 1.17
N GLU A 55 6.96 12.14 1.89
CA GLU A 55 8.21 12.75 1.41
C GLU A 55 8.03 14.17 0.82
N GLY A 56 7.11 14.96 1.37
CA GLY A 56 6.79 16.31 0.88
C GLY A 56 5.95 16.36 -0.39
N ILE A 57 5.43 15.22 -0.84
CA ILE A 57 4.50 15.12 -1.97
C ILE A 57 3.09 14.97 -1.41
N GLU A 58 2.17 15.79 -1.91
CA GLU A 58 0.76 15.74 -1.54
C GLU A 58 0.03 14.71 -2.41
N GLY A 59 -0.60 13.72 -1.77
CA GLY A 59 -1.59 12.83 -2.36
C GLY A 59 -2.99 13.33 -2.03
N VAL A 60 -3.85 13.44 -3.04
CA VAL A 60 -5.21 13.98 -2.86
C VAL A 60 -6.24 12.97 -3.35
N ARG A 61 -7.33 12.79 -2.57
CA ARG A 61 -8.47 12.01 -3.02
C ARG A 61 -9.12 12.72 -4.21
N CYS A 62 -9.39 11.96 -5.25
CA CYS A 62 -10.15 12.41 -6.41
C CYS A 62 -11.28 11.41 -6.70
N ASP A 63 -12.46 11.92 -6.99
CA ASP A 63 -13.65 11.12 -7.25
C ASP A 63 -14.07 11.21 -8.74
N SER A 64 -13.35 11.98 -9.56
CA SER A 64 -13.62 12.14 -10.99
C SER A 64 -12.35 12.24 -11.83
N LEU A 65 -12.49 12.00 -13.14
CA LEU A 65 -11.40 12.15 -14.10
C LEU A 65 -10.92 13.62 -14.18
N GLU A 66 -11.85 14.58 -14.05
CA GLU A 66 -11.54 16.01 -14.07
C GLU A 66 -10.65 16.41 -12.88
N GLU A 67 -11.06 16.05 -11.66
CA GLU A 67 -10.27 16.30 -10.46
C GLU A 67 -8.89 15.65 -10.53
N MET A 68 -8.81 14.41 -11.03
CA MET A 68 -7.57 13.70 -11.23
C MET A 68 -6.63 14.44 -12.17
N VAL A 69 -7.13 14.96 -13.32
CA VAL A 69 -6.33 15.71 -14.30
C VAL A 69 -5.84 17.04 -13.71
N ILE A 70 -6.68 17.73 -12.94
CA ILE A 70 -6.31 18.96 -12.24
C ILE A 70 -5.19 18.69 -11.22
N ALA A 71 -5.36 17.68 -10.38
CA ALA A 71 -4.37 17.32 -9.36
C ALA A 71 -3.01 16.96 -9.99
N VAL A 72 -3.00 16.21 -11.09
CA VAL A 72 -1.77 15.91 -11.85
C VAL A 72 -1.12 17.20 -12.38
N ALA A 73 -1.90 18.14 -12.93
CA ALA A 73 -1.37 19.41 -13.42
C ALA A 73 -0.77 20.27 -12.29
N GLU A 74 -1.31 20.17 -11.07
CA GLU A 74 -0.78 20.80 -9.87
C GLU A 74 0.42 20.06 -9.25
N ARG A 75 0.92 19.02 -9.90
CA ARG A 75 2.02 18.18 -9.39
C ARG A 75 1.71 17.46 -8.08
N LYS A 76 0.45 17.17 -7.83
CA LYS A 76 -0.02 16.28 -6.76
C LYS A 76 -0.19 14.86 -7.30
N ILE A 77 -0.35 13.90 -6.39
CA ILE A 77 -0.65 12.50 -6.74
C ILE A 77 -2.13 12.23 -6.46
N PRO A 78 -3.00 12.10 -7.48
CA PRO A 78 -4.36 11.64 -7.29
C PRO A 78 -4.43 10.25 -6.70
N VAL A 79 -5.30 10.05 -5.71
CA VAL A 79 -5.64 8.76 -5.12
C VAL A 79 -7.14 8.54 -5.30
N LEU A 80 -7.51 7.55 -6.10
CA LEU A 80 -8.89 7.26 -6.44
C LEU A 80 -9.40 6.04 -5.65
N GLU A 81 -10.63 6.12 -5.16
CA GLU A 81 -11.37 4.93 -4.72
C GLU A 81 -11.88 4.19 -5.97
N ASP A 82 -11.00 3.43 -6.62
CA ASP A 82 -11.25 2.75 -7.90
C ASP A 82 -10.53 1.39 -7.93
N PRO A 83 -10.99 0.40 -7.13
CA PRO A 83 -10.31 -0.90 -7.01
C PRO A 83 -10.22 -1.67 -8.32
N GLU A 84 -11.18 -1.48 -9.21
CA GLU A 84 -11.22 -2.12 -10.53
C GLU A 84 -10.50 -1.29 -11.61
N CYS A 85 -9.95 -0.13 -11.26
CA CYS A 85 -9.25 0.81 -12.14
C CYS A 85 -10.08 1.28 -13.35
N GLN A 86 -11.41 1.35 -13.22
CA GLN A 86 -12.28 1.73 -14.33
C GLN A 86 -12.07 3.20 -14.71
N LEU A 87 -12.14 4.09 -13.72
CA LEU A 87 -11.93 5.53 -13.93
C LEU A 87 -10.48 5.84 -14.29
N ALA A 88 -9.53 5.24 -13.58
CA ALA A 88 -8.12 5.46 -13.81
C ALA A 88 -7.66 5.04 -15.21
N MET A 89 -8.24 3.99 -15.79
CA MET A 89 -7.91 3.53 -17.15
C MET A 89 -8.45 4.45 -18.26
N GLU A 90 -9.48 5.25 -17.98
CA GLU A 90 -9.95 6.30 -18.95
C GLU A 90 -8.87 7.36 -19.22
N TRP A 91 -7.98 7.57 -18.26
CA TRP A 91 -6.84 8.48 -18.43
C TRP A 91 -5.77 7.96 -19.43
N ARG A 92 -5.87 6.69 -19.84
CA ARG A 92 -4.97 6.01 -20.78
C ARG A 92 -3.51 6.09 -20.33
N PRO A 93 -3.13 5.39 -19.26
CA PRO A 93 -1.76 5.35 -18.77
C PRO A 93 -0.83 4.70 -19.79
N ASP A 94 0.42 5.19 -19.88
CA ASP A 94 1.48 4.54 -20.65
C ASP A 94 2.04 3.32 -19.92
N VAL A 95 2.02 3.38 -18.58
CA VAL A 95 2.57 2.35 -17.69
C VAL A 95 1.53 2.01 -16.61
N VAL A 96 1.34 0.74 -16.33
CA VAL A 96 0.62 0.23 -15.16
C VAL A 96 1.60 -0.48 -14.24
N VAL A 97 1.60 -0.12 -12.97
CA VAL A 97 2.37 -0.78 -11.91
C VAL A 97 1.38 -1.38 -10.91
N ASP A 98 1.29 -2.69 -10.85
CA ASP A 98 0.48 -3.34 -9.81
C ASP A 98 1.31 -3.53 -8.55
N ALA A 99 1.06 -2.68 -7.57
CA ALA A 99 1.72 -2.66 -6.26
C ALA A 99 0.71 -2.83 -5.10
N ILE A 100 -0.41 -3.52 -5.35
CA ILE A 100 -1.42 -3.87 -4.32
C ILE A 100 -0.81 -4.78 -3.25
N ILE A 101 0.18 -5.61 -3.64
CA ILE A 101 0.83 -6.61 -2.78
C ILE A 101 -0.16 -7.64 -2.22
N ALA A 102 -1.17 -7.98 -3.00
CA ALA A 102 -2.18 -8.99 -2.64
C ALA A 102 -1.63 -10.43 -2.61
N LYS A 103 -0.37 -10.63 -3.04
CA LYS A 103 0.31 -11.93 -3.13
C LYS A 103 -0.32 -12.90 -4.13
N LYS A 104 -1.24 -12.41 -4.90
CA LYS A 104 -1.90 -13.04 -6.05
C LYS A 104 -2.26 -11.94 -7.05
N ASN A 105 -2.33 -12.28 -8.32
CA ASN A 105 -2.83 -11.36 -9.35
C ASN A 105 -4.36 -11.19 -9.18
N LEU A 106 -4.82 -9.94 -9.11
CA LEU A 106 -6.23 -9.56 -8.99
C LEU A 106 -6.82 -9.07 -10.33
N GLY A 107 -6.31 -9.59 -11.45
CA GLY A 107 -6.85 -9.28 -12.78
C GLY A 107 -5.98 -8.35 -13.62
N THR A 108 -4.75 -8.04 -13.18
CA THR A 108 -3.79 -7.30 -14.00
C THR A 108 -3.29 -8.17 -15.15
N THR A 109 -3.30 -7.61 -16.36
CA THR A 109 -2.85 -8.29 -17.57
C THR A 109 -1.75 -7.51 -18.28
N ILE A 110 -0.91 -8.20 -19.04
CA ILE A 110 0.17 -7.60 -19.84
C ILE A 110 -0.35 -6.60 -20.89
N ARG A 111 -1.67 -6.58 -21.14
CA ARG A 111 -2.34 -5.73 -22.14
C ARG A 111 -2.90 -4.43 -21.54
N ASP A 112 -2.85 -4.25 -20.24
CA ASP A 112 -3.44 -3.09 -19.55
C ASP A 112 -2.76 -1.78 -19.96
N ALA A 113 -1.47 -1.81 -20.35
CA ALA A 113 -0.75 -0.65 -20.87
C ALA A 113 0.42 -1.09 -21.78
N LYS A 114 1.14 -0.10 -22.35
CA LYS A 114 2.37 -0.39 -23.13
C LYS A 114 3.44 -1.08 -22.27
N ILE A 115 3.49 -0.74 -20.99
CA ILE A 115 4.37 -1.35 -20.00
C ILE A 115 3.53 -1.71 -18.78
N VAL A 116 3.59 -2.98 -18.36
CA VAL A 116 2.91 -3.47 -17.16
C VAL A 116 3.95 -4.12 -16.26
N ILE A 117 3.99 -3.71 -15.01
CA ILE A 117 4.96 -4.12 -14.00
C ILE A 117 4.21 -4.70 -12.80
N GLY A 118 4.51 -5.94 -12.44
CA GLY A 118 4.01 -6.57 -11.22
C GLY A 118 5.00 -6.39 -10.07
N VAL A 119 4.53 -6.02 -8.89
CA VAL A 119 5.37 -5.85 -7.69
C VAL A 119 5.11 -6.98 -6.71
N GLY A 120 6.14 -7.77 -6.45
CA GLY A 120 6.08 -8.91 -5.52
C GLY A 120 5.46 -10.18 -6.10
N PRO A 121 5.15 -11.15 -5.23
CA PRO A 121 4.60 -12.44 -5.62
C PRO A 121 3.15 -12.33 -6.12
N GLY A 122 2.80 -13.23 -7.01
CA GLY A 122 1.46 -13.33 -7.62
C GLY A 122 1.47 -13.08 -9.13
N PHE A 123 2.57 -12.57 -9.68
CA PHE A 123 2.74 -12.30 -11.11
C PHE A 123 3.80 -13.19 -11.74
N THR A 124 3.63 -13.44 -13.04
CA THR A 124 4.61 -14.12 -13.88
C THR A 124 5.00 -13.21 -15.05
N ALA A 125 6.27 -12.80 -15.09
CA ALA A 125 6.80 -11.98 -16.17
C ALA A 125 6.73 -12.72 -17.53
N GLY A 126 6.22 -12.02 -18.55
CA GLY A 126 5.93 -12.58 -19.86
C GLY A 126 4.54 -13.20 -20.02
N ALA A 127 3.78 -13.35 -18.93
CA ALA A 127 2.40 -13.82 -18.94
C ALA A 127 1.44 -12.75 -18.43
N ASP A 128 1.57 -12.34 -17.18
CA ASP A 128 0.69 -11.34 -16.54
C ASP A 128 1.17 -9.91 -16.77
N CYS A 129 2.48 -9.72 -16.85
CA CYS A 129 3.15 -8.43 -16.94
C CYS A 129 4.47 -8.54 -17.73
N HIS A 130 5.08 -7.42 -18.07
CA HIS A 130 6.34 -7.38 -18.81
C HIS A 130 7.53 -7.73 -17.91
N CYS A 131 7.50 -7.30 -16.66
CA CYS A 131 8.49 -7.67 -15.65
C CYS A 131 7.88 -7.70 -14.25
N VAL A 132 8.56 -8.38 -13.32
CA VAL A 132 8.19 -8.47 -11.91
C VAL A 132 9.32 -7.88 -11.07
N VAL A 133 8.98 -7.10 -10.05
CA VAL A 133 9.95 -6.56 -9.08
C VAL A 133 9.90 -7.39 -7.81
N GLU A 134 11.03 -7.95 -7.40
CA GLU A 134 11.16 -8.75 -6.17
C GLU A 134 10.97 -7.89 -4.92
N THR A 135 10.12 -8.34 -3.99
CA THR A 135 9.85 -7.64 -2.72
C THR A 135 10.32 -8.39 -1.48
N LYS A 136 10.83 -9.61 -1.63
CA LYS A 136 11.38 -10.36 -0.51
C LYS A 136 12.62 -9.65 0.04
N ARG A 137 12.64 -9.41 1.34
CA ARG A 137 13.82 -8.85 2.03
C ARG A 137 15.02 -9.74 1.83
N GLY A 138 16.17 -9.15 1.52
CA GLY A 138 17.42 -9.84 1.28
C GLY A 138 18.15 -9.28 0.09
N HIS A 139 19.07 -10.08 -0.45
CA HIS A 139 20.00 -9.68 -1.52
C HIS A 139 19.28 -9.28 -2.82
N ASP A 140 18.16 -9.93 -3.13
CA ASP A 140 17.41 -9.72 -4.39
C ASP A 140 16.28 -8.70 -4.27
N LEU A 141 16.12 -8.00 -3.13
CA LEU A 141 15.10 -6.97 -2.96
C LEU A 141 15.24 -5.88 -4.03
N GLY A 142 14.15 -5.61 -4.76
CA GLY A 142 14.11 -4.62 -5.84
C GLY A 142 14.65 -5.14 -7.17
N ARG A 143 15.09 -6.40 -7.25
CA ARG A 143 15.56 -7.01 -8.51
C ARG A 143 14.42 -7.08 -9.52
N VAL A 144 14.70 -6.67 -10.75
CA VAL A 144 13.77 -6.78 -11.87
C VAL A 144 13.92 -8.15 -12.52
N LEU A 145 12.81 -8.88 -12.59
CA LEU A 145 12.72 -10.20 -13.21
C LEU A 145 11.99 -10.07 -14.55
N TRP A 146 12.69 -10.34 -15.65
CA TRP A 146 12.13 -10.32 -17.00
C TRP A 146 11.50 -11.66 -17.40
N LYS A 147 11.69 -12.71 -16.60
CA LYS A 147 11.11 -14.04 -16.77
C LYS A 147 10.82 -14.65 -15.41
N GLY A 148 9.73 -15.42 -15.31
CA GLY A 148 9.32 -16.09 -14.07
C GLY A 148 8.67 -15.16 -13.07
N SER A 149 8.69 -15.54 -11.80
CA SER A 149 7.93 -14.91 -10.72
C SER A 149 8.83 -14.54 -9.55
N ALA A 150 8.40 -13.56 -8.74
CA ALA A 150 9.03 -13.25 -7.46
C ALA A 150 8.88 -14.43 -6.48
N VAL A 151 9.73 -14.45 -5.46
CA VAL A 151 9.71 -15.52 -4.44
C VAL A 151 8.33 -15.56 -3.76
N PRO A 152 7.70 -16.74 -3.69
CA PRO A 152 6.39 -16.88 -3.05
C PRO A 152 6.38 -16.38 -1.60
N ASN A 153 5.25 -15.82 -1.18
CA ASN A 153 5.04 -15.39 0.19
C ASN A 153 4.97 -16.61 1.12
N THR A 154 5.72 -16.56 2.23
CA THR A 154 5.73 -17.63 3.22
C THR A 154 4.62 -17.48 4.27
N GLY A 155 3.93 -16.34 4.33
CA GLY A 155 2.96 -16.04 5.40
C GLY A 155 3.59 -15.82 6.79
N VAL A 156 4.90 -15.97 6.91
CA VAL A 156 5.62 -15.80 8.17
C VAL A 156 6.32 -14.43 8.17
N PRO A 157 6.05 -13.56 9.17
CA PRO A 157 6.76 -12.30 9.32
C PRO A 157 8.27 -12.51 9.43
N GLY A 158 9.05 -11.66 8.74
CA GLY A 158 10.50 -11.71 8.86
C GLY A 158 10.97 -11.49 10.30
N MET A 159 12.04 -12.18 10.69
CA MET A 159 12.65 -12.02 12.02
C MET A 159 13.35 -10.66 12.13
N ILE A 160 13.08 -9.92 13.20
CA ILE A 160 13.74 -8.65 13.54
C ILE A 160 14.08 -8.70 15.03
N GLY A 161 15.36 -8.56 15.39
CA GLY A 161 15.81 -8.59 16.78
C GLY A 161 15.46 -9.88 17.51
N GLY A 162 15.42 -11.02 16.81
CA GLY A 162 15.05 -12.31 17.40
C GLY A 162 13.54 -12.59 17.50
N TYR A 163 12.70 -11.67 17.03
CA TYR A 163 11.24 -11.78 17.12
C TYR A 163 10.60 -11.79 15.72
N ALA A 164 9.59 -12.62 15.52
CA ALA A 164 8.81 -12.73 14.29
C ALA A 164 7.31 -12.45 14.55
N LYS A 165 6.54 -13.47 14.92
CA LYS A 165 5.10 -13.34 15.20
C LYS A 165 4.81 -12.56 16.47
N GLU A 166 5.69 -12.60 17.42
CA GLU A 166 5.59 -11.92 18.72
C GLU A 166 5.64 -10.40 18.65
N ARG A 167 5.99 -9.84 17.46
CA ARG A 167 5.96 -8.41 17.21
C ARG A 167 4.59 -7.89 16.78
N ILE A 168 3.64 -8.79 16.56
CA ILE A 168 2.32 -8.45 16.06
C ILE A 168 1.36 -8.41 17.24
N ILE A 169 0.85 -7.23 17.57
CA ILE A 169 -0.29 -7.07 18.46
C ILE A 169 -1.55 -7.36 17.63
N ARG A 170 -2.36 -8.29 18.09
CA ARG A 170 -3.58 -8.69 17.40
C ARG A 170 -4.80 -8.13 18.11
N ALA A 171 -5.87 -7.92 17.34
CA ALA A 171 -7.17 -7.64 17.92
C ALA A 171 -7.62 -8.79 18.82
N SER A 172 -8.26 -8.47 19.92
CA SER A 172 -8.82 -9.42 20.89
C SER A 172 -10.27 -9.84 20.55
N GLY A 173 -10.83 -9.29 19.48
CA GLY A 173 -12.17 -9.59 18.99
C GLY A 173 -12.49 -8.80 17.73
N ASP A 174 -13.67 -9.05 17.15
CA ASP A 174 -14.18 -8.35 16.01
C ASP A 174 -14.68 -6.95 16.34
N GLY A 175 -14.68 -6.05 15.39
CA GLY A 175 -15.25 -4.72 15.55
C GLY A 175 -14.48 -3.63 14.83
N ILE A 176 -14.94 -2.40 14.99
CA ILE A 176 -14.27 -1.21 14.47
C ILE A 176 -13.04 -0.94 15.34
N PHE A 177 -11.86 -0.88 14.72
CA PHE A 177 -10.63 -0.57 15.41
C PHE A 177 -10.52 0.92 15.72
N LYS A 178 -10.21 1.24 17.00
CA LYS A 178 -9.88 2.58 17.45
C LYS A 178 -8.51 2.57 18.13
N GLY A 179 -7.52 3.21 17.50
CA GLY A 179 -6.17 3.35 18.06
C GLY A 179 -6.15 4.29 19.27
N MET A 180 -5.43 3.89 20.33
CA MET A 180 -5.21 4.68 21.55
C MET A 180 -3.76 5.18 21.65
N CYS A 181 -2.94 4.88 20.66
CA CYS A 181 -1.57 5.37 20.50
C CYS A 181 -1.32 5.75 19.03
N ARG A 182 -0.18 6.35 18.75
CA ARG A 182 0.24 6.79 17.41
C ARG A 182 1.43 5.98 16.91
N ILE A 183 1.63 5.98 15.60
CA ILE A 183 2.89 5.50 15.02
C ILE A 183 4.02 6.42 15.51
N GLY A 184 5.09 5.83 16.04
CA GLY A 184 6.19 6.56 16.70
C GLY A 184 6.14 6.55 18.22
N ASP A 185 5.01 6.18 18.84
CA ASP A 185 4.93 6.10 20.29
C ASP A 185 5.70 4.89 20.83
N LEU A 186 6.37 5.08 21.95
CA LEU A 186 6.86 3.99 22.80
C LEU A 186 5.72 3.54 23.71
N VAL A 187 5.41 2.26 23.66
CA VAL A 187 4.38 1.66 24.52
C VAL A 187 5.00 0.64 25.45
N GLU A 188 4.47 0.57 26.67
CA GLU A 188 4.92 -0.38 27.69
C GLU A 188 4.10 -1.68 27.65
N LYS A 189 4.67 -2.77 28.15
CA LYS A 189 3.94 -4.02 28.32
C LYS A 189 2.71 -3.79 29.20
N GLY A 190 1.55 -4.26 28.73
CA GLY A 190 0.26 -4.10 29.41
C GLY A 190 -0.43 -2.75 29.16
N GLN A 191 0.17 -1.84 28.39
CA GLN A 191 -0.46 -0.58 28.00
C GLN A 191 -1.61 -0.85 27.03
N LEU A 192 -2.73 -0.14 27.19
CA LEU A 192 -3.85 -0.12 26.24
C LEU A 192 -3.42 0.62 24.97
N VAL A 193 -3.42 -0.06 23.83
CA VAL A 193 -2.98 0.48 22.53
C VAL A 193 -4.11 0.67 21.54
N GLY A 194 -5.27 0.08 21.80
CA GLY A 194 -6.44 0.23 20.94
C GLY A 194 -7.66 -0.52 21.47
N MET A 195 -8.75 -0.35 20.76
CA MET A 195 -10.01 -1.09 20.97
C MET A 195 -10.43 -1.72 19.65
N ALA A 196 -11.00 -2.92 19.66
CA ALA A 196 -11.74 -3.50 18.55
C ALA A 196 -13.21 -3.68 19.01
N GLY A 197 -14.09 -2.78 18.58
CA GLY A 197 -15.40 -2.65 19.19
C GLY A 197 -15.28 -2.37 20.69
N GLU A 198 -15.84 -3.24 21.53
CA GLU A 198 -15.72 -3.17 23.00
C GLU A 198 -14.49 -3.92 23.56
N ASN A 199 -13.73 -4.60 22.72
CA ASN A 199 -12.62 -5.43 23.16
C ASN A 199 -11.32 -4.61 23.24
N PRO A 200 -10.70 -4.47 24.45
CA PRO A 200 -9.44 -3.76 24.60
C PRO A 200 -8.26 -4.57 24.05
N ILE A 201 -7.32 -3.85 23.47
CA ILE A 201 -6.08 -4.41 22.90
C ILE A 201 -4.90 -3.86 23.70
N TYR A 202 -4.11 -4.77 24.29
CA TYR A 202 -2.97 -4.40 25.11
C TYR A 202 -1.66 -4.81 24.42
N ALA A 203 -0.60 -4.06 24.69
CA ALA A 203 0.74 -4.41 24.26
C ALA A 203 1.29 -5.60 25.06
N ASP A 204 1.66 -6.69 24.39
CA ASP A 204 2.24 -7.87 25.03
C ASP A 204 3.66 -7.62 25.55
N ARG A 205 4.31 -6.56 25.11
CA ARG A 205 5.67 -6.15 25.46
C ARG A 205 5.88 -4.65 25.24
N SER A 206 6.93 -4.11 25.83
CA SER A 206 7.38 -2.76 25.51
C SER A 206 7.97 -2.71 24.11
N LEU A 207 7.51 -1.79 23.27
CA LEU A 207 7.94 -1.65 21.87
C LEU A 207 7.67 -0.25 21.32
N LEU A 208 8.32 0.07 20.21
CA LEU A 208 8.00 1.23 19.40
C LEU A 208 6.90 0.85 18.38
N MET A 209 5.83 1.64 18.32
CA MET A 209 4.74 1.44 17.37
C MET A 209 5.16 1.89 15.97
N PHE A 210 5.45 0.95 15.08
CA PHE A 210 5.77 1.25 13.67
C PHE A 210 4.58 1.15 12.74
N GLN A 211 3.54 0.45 13.14
CA GLN A 211 2.40 0.10 12.31
C GLN A 211 1.12 0.18 13.13
N LEU A 212 0.11 0.82 12.58
CA LEU A 212 -1.20 0.93 13.21
C LEU A 212 -2.26 1.05 12.12
N LEU A 213 -3.30 0.21 12.18
CA LEU A 213 -4.45 0.33 11.29
C LEU A 213 -5.16 1.67 11.50
N PHE A 214 -5.81 2.16 10.47
CA PHE A 214 -6.81 3.22 10.58
C PHE A 214 -8.09 2.64 11.23
N CYS A 215 -9.11 3.47 11.43
CA CYS A 215 -10.39 3.03 11.96
C CYS A 215 -11.11 2.14 10.92
N SER A 216 -10.78 0.85 10.89
CA SER A 216 -11.35 -0.14 9.97
C SER A 216 -11.97 -1.29 10.74
N TYR A 217 -12.96 -1.94 10.12
CA TYR A 217 -13.59 -3.13 10.70
C TYR A 217 -12.60 -4.29 10.67
N ILE A 218 -12.38 -4.92 11.83
CA ILE A 218 -11.53 -6.09 11.99
C ILE A 218 -12.44 -7.30 12.19
N MET A 219 -12.26 -8.32 11.34
CA MET A 219 -12.77 -9.68 11.57
C MET A 219 -11.60 -10.59 11.91
N MET A 220 -11.77 -11.44 12.94
CA MET A 220 -10.79 -12.45 13.30
C MET A 220 -10.88 -13.70 12.43
#